data_8ad5eba09564a857ef6eb19774ecf38e
#
_entry.id   8ad5eba09564a857ef6eb19774ecf38e
#
_cell.length_a   1.000
_cell.length_b   1.000
_cell.length_c   1.000
_cell.angle_alpha   90.00
_cell.angle_beta   90.00
_cell.angle_gamma   90.00
#
_symmetry.space_group_name_H-M   'P 1'
#
loop_
_entity.id
_entity.type
_entity.pdbx_description
1 polymer ?
#
loop_
_entity_poly.entity_id
_entity_poly.type
_entity_poly.pdbx_seq_one_letter_code
_entity_poly.pdbx_strand_id
1 'polypeptide(L)'
;MPEIAPAASVVDSHVHVIAPDESAYPFQPLSLSGPWYREAPCSAEELLVQMDAAGVARAILVQPLGAYSYDNRYTADSALRHPDRFASVCCVDANGPDPVGALSHWVRERGMRGVRLFALSREGPGWLEDPRTFPLWEAAAKQGARIVVTIFAHQIPGLARVLRRFPETPVALDHCGFPDLRREPWPEAAPLFALAELPNLHLKVSTHVLDAAARAGSAQRFVAALVGRFGAERVMWGSDFCQTHDRPYAELVALGREAFAGLSAAEQARCLGGTAAALWP
;
A
#
# COMPACT_ATOMS: atom_id res chain seq x y z
N MET A 1 -10.04 9.02 37.81
CA MET A 1 -10.57 8.88 36.45
C MET A 1 -9.49 8.20 35.63
N PRO A 2 -9.72 7.07 34.98
CA PRO A 2 -8.72 6.53 34.07
C PRO A 2 -8.55 7.54 32.91
N GLU A 3 -7.31 7.94 32.69
CA GLU A 3 -6.90 8.78 31.59
C GLU A 3 -7.28 8.05 30.28
N ILE A 4 -8.24 8.60 29.52
CA ILE A 4 -8.61 8.07 28.21
C ILE A 4 -7.38 8.31 27.34
N ALA A 5 -6.62 7.25 27.06
CA ALA A 5 -5.52 7.31 26.10
C ALA A 5 -6.05 7.94 24.80
N PRO A 6 -5.33 8.91 24.22
CA PRO A 6 -5.78 9.54 22.98
C PRO A 6 -6.06 8.47 21.94
N ALA A 7 -7.19 8.56 21.27
CA ALA A 7 -7.54 7.64 20.20
C ALA A 7 -6.36 7.60 19.21
N ALA A 8 -5.86 6.39 18.93
CA ALA A 8 -4.72 6.24 18.05
C ALA A 8 -5.00 6.89 16.69
N SER A 9 -4.07 7.71 16.22
CA SER A 9 -4.21 8.43 14.94
C SER A 9 -4.33 7.42 13.80
N VAL A 10 -5.39 7.53 13.01
CA VAL A 10 -5.56 6.70 11.81
C VAL A 10 -4.60 7.17 10.72
N VAL A 11 -3.91 6.23 10.10
CA VAL A 11 -3.03 6.47 8.95
C VAL A 11 -3.48 5.58 7.79
N ASP A 12 -3.86 6.19 6.68
CA ASP A 12 -4.16 5.44 5.46
C ASP A 12 -2.87 5.01 4.77
N SER A 13 -2.59 3.72 4.74
CA SER A 13 -1.33 3.20 4.19
C SER A 13 -1.30 3.11 2.66
N HIS A 14 -2.42 3.38 1.98
CA HIS A 14 -2.52 3.26 0.53
C HIS A 14 -3.63 4.15 -0.04
N VAL A 15 -3.23 5.27 -0.61
CA VAL A 15 -4.14 6.21 -1.26
C VAL A 15 -3.48 6.83 -2.48
N HIS A 16 -4.27 7.24 -3.46
CA HIS A 16 -3.82 7.90 -4.69
C HIS A 16 -4.30 9.33 -4.75
N VAL A 17 -3.57 10.18 -5.47
CA VAL A 17 -3.98 11.56 -5.78
C VAL A 17 -3.83 11.85 -7.26
N ILE A 18 -4.76 12.64 -7.79
CA ILE A 18 -4.82 13.04 -9.20
C ILE A 18 -4.77 14.55 -9.28
N ALA A 19 -3.86 15.08 -10.09
CA ALA A 19 -3.68 16.51 -10.26
C ALA A 19 -4.93 17.15 -10.90
N PRO A 20 -5.36 18.32 -10.40
CA PRO A 20 -6.44 19.07 -11.03
C PRO A 20 -5.97 19.78 -12.32
N ASP A 21 -4.66 19.99 -12.49
CA ASP A 21 -4.05 20.62 -13.66
C ASP A 21 -3.34 19.59 -14.53
N GLU A 22 -4.04 19.10 -15.56
CA GLU A 22 -3.50 18.14 -16.52
C GLU A 22 -2.39 18.77 -17.40
N SER A 23 -2.31 20.11 -17.51
CA SER A 23 -1.25 20.76 -18.28
C SER A 23 0.09 20.71 -17.57
N ALA A 24 0.11 20.83 -16.24
CA ALA A 24 1.30 20.70 -15.41
C ALA A 24 1.69 19.22 -15.19
N TYR A 25 0.70 18.35 -15.07
CA TYR A 25 0.87 16.91 -14.80
C TYR A 25 0.08 16.08 -15.80
N PRO A 26 0.56 15.95 -17.05
CA PRO A 26 -0.17 15.26 -18.11
C PRO A 26 -0.32 13.77 -17.80
N PHE A 27 -1.50 13.23 -18.11
CA PHE A 27 -1.71 11.79 -17.97
C PHE A 27 -0.84 10.99 -18.94
N GLN A 28 -0.24 9.93 -18.41
CA GLN A 28 0.55 8.94 -19.16
C GLN A 28 0.12 7.54 -18.71
N PRO A 29 -1.14 7.12 -18.97
CA PRO A 29 -1.68 5.93 -18.37
C PRO A 29 -0.99 4.66 -18.87
N LEU A 30 -0.62 3.78 -17.94
CA LEU A 30 -0.47 2.37 -18.24
C LEU A 30 -1.83 1.69 -18.08
N SER A 31 -2.26 0.99 -19.12
CA SER A 31 -3.59 0.35 -19.18
C SER A 31 -3.68 -0.86 -18.25
N LEU A 32 -3.90 -0.62 -16.96
CA LEU A 32 -3.95 -1.67 -15.94
C LEU A 32 -5.34 -1.89 -15.34
N SER A 33 -6.14 -0.82 -15.17
CA SER A 33 -7.41 -0.88 -14.42
C SER A 33 -8.47 0.11 -14.87
N GLY A 34 -8.46 0.48 -16.17
CA GLY A 34 -9.43 1.44 -16.71
C GLY A 34 -9.12 2.90 -16.37
N PRO A 35 -10.01 3.83 -16.74
CA PRO A 35 -9.79 5.27 -16.62
C PRO A 35 -10.26 5.86 -15.28
N TRP A 36 -10.19 5.13 -14.17
CA TRP A 36 -10.65 5.55 -12.84
C TRP A 36 -10.15 6.94 -12.43
N TYR A 37 -8.93 7.31 -12.83
CA TYR A 37 -8.33 8.62 -12.60
C TYR A 37 -9.04 9.77 -13.31
N ARG A 38 -9.88 9.50 -14.31
CA ARG A 38 -10.78 10.46 -14.97
C ARG A 38 -12.21 10.40 -14.41
N GLU A 39 -12.62 9.26 -13.90
CA GLU A 39 -13.98 9.03 -13.40
C GLU A 39 -14.14 9.64 -12.00
N ALA A 40 -13.13 9.52 -11.16
CA ALA A 40 -13.14 10.02 -9.79
C ALA A 40 -11.78 10.64 -9.40
N PRO A 41 -11.33 11.70 -10.10
CA PRO A 41 -10.10 12.38 -9.71
C PRO A 41 -10.24 12.99 -8.31
N CYS A 42 -9.18 12.93 -7.52
CA CYS A 42 -9.11 13.56 -6.21
C CYS A 42 -7.73 14.20 -6.05
N SER A 43 -7.68 15.51 -5.91
CA SER A 43 -6.44 16.23 -5.64
C SER A 43 -5.93 15.98 -4.21
N ALA A 44 -4.68 16.33 -3.95
CA ALA A 44 -4.12 16.22 -2.60
C ALA A 44 -4.88 17.12 -1.61
N GLU A 45 -5.29 18.29 -2.03
CA GLU A 45 -6.04 19.26 -1.24
C GLU A 45 -7.46 18.79 -0.93
N GLU A 46 -8.15 18.19 -1.89
CA GLU A 46 -9.46 17.56 -1.68
C GLU A 46 -9.35 16.34 -0.77
N LEU A 47 -8.28 15.55 -0.91
CA LEU A 47 -8.03 14.41 -0.02
C LEU A 47 -7.84 14.87 1.44
N LEU A 48 -7.11 15.97 1.68
CA LEU A 48 -6.94 16.52 3.03
C LEU A 48 -8.29 16.86 3.69
N VAL A 49 -9.19 17.50 2.96
CA VAL A 49 -10.54 17.82 3.45
C VAL A 49 -11.30 16.53 3.81
N GLN A 50 -11.23 15.50 2.96
CA GLN A 50 -11.88 14.22 3.21
C GLN A 50 -11.24 13.46 4.39
N MET A 51 -9.91 13.52 4.53
CA MET A 51 -9.19 12.94 5.66
C MET A 51 -9.60 13.59 6.98
N ASP A 52 -9.69 14.93 7.02
CA ASP A 52 -10.09 15.66 8.22
C ASP A 52 -11.53 15.29 8.63
N ALA A 53 -12.44 15.22 7.66
CA ALA A 53 -13.83 14.81 7.91
C ALA A 53 -13.95 13.37 8.41
N ALA A 54 -13.07 12.47 7.96
CA ALA A 54 -13.06 11.05 8.33
C ALA A 54 -12.18 10.72 9.57
N GLY A 55 -11.46 11.72 10.12
CA GLY A 55 -10.54 11.54 11.24
C GLY A 55 -9.30 10.70 10.89
N VAL A 56 -8.75 10.93 9.69
CA VAL A 56 -7.50 10.35 9.22
C VAL A 56 -6.39 11.38 9.35
N ALA A 57 -5.39 11.10 10.17
CA ALA A 57 -4.34 12.07 10.48
C ALA A 57 -3.28 12.16 9.38
N ARG A 58 -2.87 11.03 8.80
CA ARG A 58 -1.84 10.95 7.76
C ARG A 58 -2.23 9.94 6.69
N ALA A 59 -1.62 10.06 5.50
CA ALA A 59 -1.76 9.07 4.44
C ALA A 59 -0.44 8.84 3.72
N ILE A 60 -0.29 7.62 3.15
CA ILE A 60 0.82 7.26 2.29
C ILE A 60 0.34 7.36 0.85
N LEU A 61 0.77 8.42 0.16
CA LEU A 61 0.48 8.64 -1.25
C LEU A 61 1.27 7.64 -2.09
N VAL A 62 0.58 6.73 -2.74
CA VAL A 62 1.18 5.75 -3.64
C VAL A 62 1.03 6.23 -5.07
N GLN A 63 2.12 6.23 -5.83
CA GLN A 63 2.08 6.64 -7.24
C GLN A 63 0.98 5.92 -8.02
N PRO A 64 0.04 6.67 -8.63
CA PRO A 64 -1.03 6.11 -9.45
C PRO A 64 -0.51 5.74 -10.84
N LEU A 65 0.08 4.54 -10.95
CA LEU A 65 0.71 4.05 -12.18
C LEU A 65 -0.26 4.04 -13.37
N GLY A 66 -1.55 3.76 -13.11
CA GLY A 66 -2.61 3.78 -14.11
C GLY A 66 -2.89 5.17 -14.70
N ALA A 67 -2.53 6.26 -13.98
CA ALA A 67 -2.72 7.63 -14.44
C ALA A 67 -1.46 8.26 -15.06
N TYR A 68 -0.33 8.11 -14.38
CA TYR A 68 0.91 8.85 -14.69
C TYR A 68 2.11 7.96 -15.00
N SER A 69 1.93 6.63 -15.07
CA SER A 69 3.06 5.73 -15.26
C SER A 69 4.16 6.00 -14.22
N TYR A 70 5.39 6.21 -14.64
CA TYR A 70 6.55 6.47 -13.79
C TYR A 70 6.83 7.96 -13.58
N ASP A 71 5.92 8.86 -14.01
CA ASP A 71 6.01 10.29 -13.68
C ASP A 71 5.45 10.56 -12.28
N ASN A 72 6.30 10.48 -11.28
CA ASN A 72 5.92 10.64 -9.88
C ASN A 72 5.81 12.10 -9.41
N ARG A 73 5.89 13.09 -10.32
CA ARG A 73 5.97 14.51 -9.95
C ARG A 73 4.84 14.94 -9.04
N TYR A 74 3.57 14.69 -9.42
CA TYR A 74 2.45 15.16 -8.62
C TYR A 74 2.40 14.50 -7.24
N THR A 75 2.65 13.19 -7.15
CA THR A 75 2.70 12.45 -5.89
C THR A 75 3.80 13.00 -4.96
N ALA A 76 5.00 13.26 -5.51
CA ALA A 76 6.11 13.84 -4.77
C ALA A 76 5.82 15.28 -4.31
N ASP A 77 5.34 16.14 -5.22
CA ASP A 77 5.02 17.54 -4.93
C ASP A 77 3.93 17.67 -3.87
N SER A 78 2.92 16.80 -3.91
CA SER A 78 1.85 16.75 -2.91
C SER A 78 2.37 16.42 -1.51
N ALA A 79 3.26 15.43 -1.40
CA ALA A 79 3.87 15.09 -0.12
C ALA A 79 4.82 16.19 0.39
N LEU A 80 5.56 16.84 -0.50
CA LEU A 80 6.45 17.94 -0.14
C LEU A 80 5.68 19.20 0.33
N ARG A 81 4.49 19.46 -0.23
CA ARG A 81 3.62 20.57 0.22
C ARG A 81 2.99 20.32 1.58
N HIS A 82 2.76 19.07 1.94
CA HIS A 82 2.06 18.67 3.17
C HIS A 82 2.82 17.57 3.93
N PRO A 83 4.08 17.81 4.37
CA PRO A 83 4.96 16.78 4.91
C PRO A 83 4.46 16.17 6.23
N ASP A 84 3.67 16.91 7.00
CA ASP A 84 3.08 16.42 8.25
C ASP A 84 1.87 15.50 8.03
N ARG A 85 1.28 15.55 6.81
CA ARG A 85 0.09 14.81 6.44
C ARG A 85 0.37 13.66 5.49
N PHE A 86 1.40 13.77 4.67
CA PHE A 86 1.71 12.81 3.62
C PHE A 86 3.14 12.31 3.68
N ALA A 87 3.32 11.02 3.50
CA ALA A 87 4.53 10.43 2.96
C ALA A 87 4.20 9.89 1.56
N SER A 88 5.22 9.66 0.72
CA SER A 88 4.98 9.22 -0.66
C SER A 88 5.86 8.06 -1.09
N VAL A 89 5.32 7.25 -2.02
CA VAL A 89 5.96 6.06 -2.59
C VAL A 89 5.96 6.19 -4.10
N CYS A 90 7.13 6.22 -4.72
CA CYS A 90 7.28 6.29 -6.17
C CYS A 90 7.04 4.95 -6.86
N CYS A 91 6.79 4.99 -8.17
CA CYS A 91 6.99 3.83 -9.06
C CYS A 91 8.18 4.09 -9.96
N VAL A 92 8.98 3.05 -10.21
CA VAL A 92 10.04 3.06 -11.20
C VAL A 92 9.90 1.86 -12.14
N ASP A 93 10.31 2.03 -13.39
CA ASP A 93 10.37 0.91 -14.32
C ASP A 93 11.59 0.04 -13.98
N ALA A 94 11.35 -1.11 -13.34
CA ALA A 94 12.41 -2.03 -12.97
C ALA A 94 13.14 -2.66 -14.17
N ASN A 95 12.54 -2.63 -15.35
CA ASN A 95 13.12 -3.10 -16.60
C ASN A 95 13.62 -1.95 -17.49
N GLY A 96 13.52 -0.71 -17.00
CA GLY A 96 13.99 0.48 -17.70
C GLY A 96 15.51 0.54 -17.81
N PRO A 97 16.04 1.54 -18.51
CA PRO A 97 17.47 1.65 -18.77
C PRO A 97 18.31 1.95 -17.51
N ASP A 98 17.76 2.66 -16.53
CA ASP A 98 18.42 3.03 -15.27
C ASP A 98 17.43 3.07 -14.08
N PRO A 99 16.96 1.92 -13.60
CA PRO A 99 16.01 1.88 -12.48
C PRO A 99 16.63 2.37 -11.16
N VAL A 100 17.93 2.19 -10.95
CA VAL A 100 18.63 2.64 -9.74
C VAL A 100 18.79 4.16 -9.72
N GLY A 101 19.13 4.77 -10.84
CA GLY A 101 19.19 6.22 -10.97
C GLY A 101 17.81 6.86 -10.79
N ALA A 102 16.77 6.28 -11.40
CA ALA A 102 15.39 6.73 -11.23
C ALA A 102 14.95 6.65 -9.75
N LEU A 103 15.24 5.55 -9.05
CA LEU A 103 14.98 5.43 -7.61
C LEU A 103 15.71 6.53 -6.82
N SER A 104 17.00 6.72 -7.10
CA SER A 104 17.82 7.71 -6.38
C SER A 104 17.29 9.13 -6.56
N HIS A 105 16.84 9.48 -7.76
CA HIS A 105 16.17 10.76 -8.02
C HIS A 105 14.93 10.94 -7.13
N TRP A 106 14.00 9.98 -7.16
CA TRP A 106 12.76 10.14 -6.40
C TRP A 106 12.94 10.10 -4.88
N VAL A 107 13.84 9.25 -4.38
CA VAL A 107 14.05 9.11 -2.94
C VAL A 107 14.95 10.22 -2.38
N ARG A 108 16.12 10.48 -3.00
CA ARG A 108 17.10 11.40 -2.42
C ARG A 108 16.85 12.85 -2.78
N GLU A 109 16.46 13.12 -4.03
CA GLU A 109 16.31 14.49 -4.50
C GLU A 109 14.88 15.00 -4.30
N ARG A 110 13.88 14.10 -4.42
CA ARG A 110 12.47 14.45 -4.32
C ARG A 110 11.80 13.99 -3.01
N GLY A 111 12.57 13.40 -2.07
CA GLY A 111 12.14 13.11 -0.70
C GLY A 111 11.09 12.00 -0.54
N MET A 112 10.85 11.19 -1.58
CA MET A 112 9.90 10.07 -1.47
C MET A 112 10.45 8.98 -0.55
N ARG A 113 9.59 8.32 0.22
CA ARG A 113 9.97 7.42 1.30
C ARG A 113 10.00 5.94 0.92
N GLY A 114 9.61 5.62 -0.29
CA GLY A 114 9.59 4.24 -0.75
C GLY A 114 9.45 4.12 -2.25
N VAL A 115 9.57 2.89 -2.73
CA VAL A 115 9.39 2.51 -4.13
C VAL A 115 8.38 1.38 -4.26
N ARG A 116 7.41 1.55 -5.15
CA ARG A 116 6.45 0.52 -5.52
C ARG A 116 6.97 -0.28 -6.69
N LEU A 117 7.15 -1.58 -6.50
CA LEU A 117 7.49 -2.55 -7.52
C LEU A 117 6.19 -3.19 -8.03
N PHE A 118 5.69 -2.67 -9.12
CA PHE A 118 4.44 -3.11 -9.73
C PHE A 118 4.70 -4.31 -10.65
N ALA A 119 4.80 -5.50 -10.06
CA ALA A 119 5.25 -6.72 -10.72
C ALA A 119 4.09 -7.68 -11.08
N LEU A 120 2.87 -7.15 -11.26
CA LEU A 120 1.73 -7.95 -11.67
C LEU A 120 2.05 -8.70 -12.97
N SER A 121 1.84 -10.01 -12.95
CA SER A 121 1.91 -10.86 -14.13
C SER A 121 0.70 -11.78 -14.16
N ARG A 122 -0.01 -11.85 -15.28
CA ARG A 122 -1.16 -12.74 -15.43
C ARG A 122 -0.74 -14.20 -15.49
N GLU A 123 0.46 -14.45 -16.00
CA GLU A 123 1.04 -15.77 -16.19
C GLU A 123 2.48 -15.81 -15.67
N GLY A 124 2.83 -16.87 -14.93
CA GLY A 124 4.18 -17.09 -14.45
C GLY A 124 4.64 -16.11 -13.34
N PRO A 125 5.93 -16.13 -13.00
CA PRO A 125 6.49 -15.40 -11.87
C PRO A 125 6.60 -13.87 -12.11
N GLY A 126 6.51 -13.42 -13.36
CA GLY A 126 6.83 -12.04 -13.71
C GLY A 126 8.32 -11.73 -13.53
N TRP A 127 8.63 -10.43 -13.44
CA TRP A 127 10.03 -9.96 -13.33
C TRP A 127 10.55 -9.84 -11.89
N LEU A 128 9.71 -10.06 -10.88
CA LEU A 128 10.08 -9.80 -9.48
C LEU A 128 11.31 -10.61 -9.01
N GLU A 129 11.47 -11.82 -9.51
CA GLU A 129 12.58 -12.73 -9.21
C GLU A 129 13.75 -12.61 -10.18
N ASP A 130 13.66 -11.76 -11.19
CA ASP A 130 14.75 -11.61 -12.16
C ASP A 130 15.97 -10.99 -11.49
N PRO A 131 17.14 -11.65 -11.48
CA PRO A 131 18.34 -11.11 -10.84
C PRO A 131 18.77 -9.74 -11.38
N ARG A 132 18.36 -9.38 -12.60
CA ARG A 132 18.64 -8.06 -13.20
C ARG A 132 17.95 -6.92 -12.42
N THR A 133 16.89 -7.21 -11.67
CA THR A 133 16.18 -6.22 -10.84
C THR A 133 16.74 -6.13 -9.41
N PHE A 134 17.59 -7.05 -8.96
CA PHE A 134 18.15 -7.05 -7.61
C PHE A 134 18.95 -5.80 -7.25
N PRO A 135 19.70 -5.15 -8.17
CA PRO A 135 20.33 -3.86 -7.87
C PRO A 135 19.37 -2.78 -7.40
N LEU A 136 18.09 -2.82 -7.85
CA LEU A 136 17.05 -1.91 -7.37
C LEU A 136 16.68 -2.20 -5.90
N TRP A 137 16.59 -3.46 -5.50
CA TRP A 137 16.36 -3.87 -4.11
C TRP A 137 17.51 -3.44 -3.19
N GLU A 138 18.74 -3.66 -3.62
CA GLU A 138 19.95 -3.24 -2.90
C GLU A 138 20.04 -1.72 -2.75
N ALA A 139 19.71 -0.99 -3.81
CA ALA A 139 19.69 0.47 -3.79
C ALA A 139 18.59 1.02 -2.88
N ALA A 140 17.40 0.42 -2.86
CA ALA A 140 16.32 0.79 -1.97
C ALA A 140 16.72 0.58 -0.50
N ALA A 141 17.26 -0.59 -0.16
CA ALA A 141 17.78 -0.88 1.18
C ALA A 141 18.85 0.12 1.62
N LYS A 142 19.86 0.37 0.77
CA LYS A 142 20.94 1.32 1.05
C LYS A 142 20.46 2.76 1.24
N GLN A 143 19.36 3.15 0.59
CA GLN A 143 18.79 4.49 0.69
C GLN A 143 17.74 4.60 1.82
N GLY A 144 17.42 3.50 2.51
CA GLY A 144 16.38 3.46 3.53
C GLY A 144 14.96 3.58 2.95
N ALA A 145 14.79 3.39 1.64
CA ALA A 145 13.50 3.41 0.99
C ALA A 145 12.73 2.12 1.30
N ARG A 146 11.45 2.25 1.66
CA ARG A 146 10.57 1.08 1.86
C ARG A 146 10.15 0.52 0.51
N ILE A 147 10.20 -0.79 0.36
CA ILE A 147 9.72 -1.44 -0.86
C ILE A 147 8.24 -1.79 -0.68
N VAL A 148 7.44 -1.41 -1.65
CA VAL A 148 6.03 -1.81 -1.77
C VAL A 148 5.93 -2.73 -2.97
N VAL A 149 5.35 -3.92 -2.81
CA VAL A 149 5.22 -4.90 -3.89
C VAL A 149 3.77 -5.09 -4.26
N THR A 150 3.45 -5.03 -5.54
CA THR A 150 2.13 -5.34 -6.09
C THR A 150 2.24 -6.55 -7.01
N ILE A 151 1.66 -7.68 -6.59
CA ILE A 151 1.67 -8.96 -7.29
C ILE A 151 0.33 -9.66 -7.13
N PHE A 152 0.06 -10.67 -7.95
CA PHE A 152 -1.06 -11.60 -7.75
C PHE A 152 -0.69 -12.77 -6.83
N ALA A 153 -1.70 -13.44 -6.27
CA ALA A 153 -1.54 -14.54 -5.30
C ALA A 153 -0.63 -15.68 -5.81
N HIS A 154 -0.69 -16.04 -7.09
CA HIS A 154 0.16 -17.09 -7.65
C HIS A 154 1.66 -16.73 -7.69
N GLN A 155 2.01 -15.43 -7.56
CA GLN A 155 3.39 -14.96 -7.52
C GLN A 155 3.98 -14.95 -6.09
N ILE A 156 3.16 -15.21 -5.06
CA ILE A 156 3.60 -15.20 -3.64
C ILE A 156 4.80 -16.11 -3.38
N PRO A 157 4.91 -17.33 -3.94
CA PRO A 157 6.11 -18.15 -3.75
C PRO A 157 7.40 -17.49 -4.24
N GLY A 158 7.31 -16.70 -5.33
CA GLY A 158 8.42 -15.88 -5.82
C GLY A 158 8.79 -14.77 -4.86
N LEU A 159 7.81 -14.03 -4.36
CA LEU A 159 8.03 -13.01 -3.35
C LEU A 159 8.73 -13.59 -2.12
N ALA A 160 8.34 -14.77 -1.65
CA ALA A 160 8.98 -15.41 -0.50
C ALA A 160 10.48 -15.66 -0.72
N ARG A 161 10.88 -16.06 -1.94
CA ARG A 161 12.31 -16.24 -2.29
C ARG A 161 13.07 -14.92 -2.26
N VAL A 162 12.49 -13.87 -2.81
CA VAL A 162 13.11 -12.53 -2.83
C VAL A 162 13.22 -11.96 -1.41
N LEU A 163 12.18 -12.09 -0.58
CA LEU A 163 12.22 -11.64 0.82
C LEU A 163 13.32 -12.33 1.64
N ARG A 164 13.54 -13.63 1.43
CA ARG A 164 14.65 -14.36 2.07
C ARG A 164 16.04 -13.91 1.58
N ARG A 165 16.12 -13.41 0.36
CA ARG A 165 17.37 -12.85 -0.18
C ARG A 165 17.68 -11.48 0.41
N PHE A 166 16.65 -10.69 0.74
CA PHE A 166 16.78 -9.33 1.27
C PHE A 166 16.11 -9.20 2.66
N PRO A 167 16.59 -9.96 3.67
CA PRO A 167 15.88 -10.08 4.95
C PRO A 167 15.84 -8.79 5.76
N GLU A 168 16.81 -7.88 5.53
CA GLU A 168 16.91 -6.60 6.24
C GLU A 168 16.07 -5.48 5.58
N THR A 169 15.47 -5.74 4.41
CA THR A 169 14.69 -4.73 3.69
C THR A 169 13.23 -4.83 4.08
N PRO A 170 12.64 -3.79 4.71
CA PRO A 170 11.22 -3.79 5.01
C PRO A 170 10.40 -3.69 3.73
N VAL A 171 9.45 -4.61 3.58
CA VAL A 171 8.58 -4.72 2.41
C VAL A 171 7.12 -4.66 2.83
N ALA A 172 6.30 -3.93 2.09
CA ALA A 172 4.86 -3.93 2.21
C ALA A 172 4.22 -4.61 0.98
N LEU A 173 3.35 -5.57 1.20
CA LEU A 173 2.60 -6.24 0.14
C LEU A 173 1.25 -5.55 -0.05
N ASP A 174 1.05 -4.91 -1.20
CA ASP A 174 -0.21 -4.29 -1.58
C ASP A 174 -1.33 -5.33 -1.68
N HIS A 175 -2.50 -4.97 -1.14
CA HIS A 175 -3.74 -5.76 -1.25
C HIS A 175 -3.57 -7.23 -0.81
N CYS A 176 -2.63 -7.52 0.11
CA CYS A 176 -2.28 -8.89 0.53
C CYS A 176 -1.92 -9.81 -0.66
N GLY A 177 -1.51 -9.26 -1.82
CA GLY A 177 -1.26 -10.02 -3.04
C GLY A 177 -2.53 -10.54 -3.72
N PHE A 178 -3.68 -9.91 -3.53
CA PHE A 178 -4.98 -10.30 -4.09
C PHE A 178 -5.32 -11.78 -3.82
N PRO A 179 -5.42 -12.21 -2.54
CA PRO A 179 -5.66 -13.59 -2.20
C PRO A 179 -7.04 -14.05 -2.68
N ASP A 180 -7.16 -15.32 -3.03
CA ASP A 180 -8.45 -15.93 -3.28
C ASP A 180 -9.17 -16.19 -1.96
N LEU A 181 -10.25 -15.45 -1.72
CA LEU A 181 -11.04 -15.48 -0.48
C LEU A 181 -12.46 -15.99 -0.69
N ARG A 182 -12.72 -16.81 -1.73
CA ARG A 182 -14.09 -17.26 -2.08
C ARG A 182 -14.81 -18.01 -0.99
N ARG A 183 -14.11 -18.65 -0.06
CA ARG A 183 -14.73 -19.38 1.05
C ARG A 183 -13.84 -19.38 2.29
N GLU A 184 -14.45 -19.28 3.45
CA GLU A 184 -13.80 -19.46 4.74
C GLU A 184 -13.56 -20.97 5.01
N PRO A 185 -12.45 -21.41 5.63
CA PRO A 185 -11.38 -20.63 6.28
C PRO A 185 -10.23 -20.21 5.34
N TRP A 186 -10.50 -19.93 4.09
CA TRP A 186 -9.58 -19.41 3.05
C TRP A 186 -8.38 -20.32 2.76
N PRO A 187 -8.61 -21.59 2.39
CA PRO A 187 -7.52 -22.52 2.11
C PRO A 187 -6.64 -22.08 0.93
N GLU A 188 -7.21 -21.36 -0.03
CA GLU A 188 -6.52 -20.83 -1.19
C GLU A 188 -5.57 -19.67 -0.82
N ALA A 189 -5.76 -19.03 0.34
CA ALA A 189 -4.85 -18.01 0.89
C ALA A 189 -3.70 -18.61 1.73
N ALA A 190 -3.54 -19.93 1.78
CA ALA A 190 -2.45 -20.59 2.52
C ALA A 190 -1.04 -20.04 2.12
N PRO A 191 -0.72 -19.74 0.84
CA PRO A 191 0.56 -19.13 0.49
C PRO A 191 0.77 -17.76 1.12
N LEU A 192 -0.27 -16.92 1.25
CA LEU A 192 -0.20 -15.64 1.96
C LEU A 192 0.13 -15.87 3.44
N PHE A 193 -0.59 -16.76 4.10
CA PHE A 193 -0.35 -17.05 5.53
C PHE A 193 1.04 -17.62 5.80
N ALA A 194 1.61 -18.37 4.86
CA ALA A 194 2.99 -18.88 4.99
C ALA A 194 4.05 -17.76 5.00
N LEU A 195 3.75 -16.58 4.45
CA LEU A 195 4.66 -15.43 4.49
C LEU A 195 4.85 -14.87 5.91
N ALA A 196 4.05 -15.26 6.88
CA ALA A 196 4.18 -14.81 8.26
C ALA A 196 5.54 -15.16 8.89
N GLU A 197 6.23 -16.19 8.39
CA GLU A 197 7.59 -16.58 8.78
C GLU A 197 8.66 -15.55 8.38
N LEU A 198 8.33 -14.61 7.50
CA LEU A 198 9.27 -13.61 6.98
C LEU A 198 9.06 -12.28 7.72
N PRO A 199 9.95 -11.93 8.68
CA PRO A 199 9.73 -10.80 9.60
C PRO A 199 9.79 -9.43 8.92
N ASN A 200 10.42 -9.34 7.76
CA ASN A 200 10.55 -8.11 6.98
C ASN A 200 9.31 -7.78 6.13
N LEU A 201 8.26 -8.62 6.14
CA LEU A 201 7.05 -8.40 5.37
C LEU A 201 5.93 -7.77 6.22
N HIS A 202 5.32 -6.73 5.66
CA HIS A 202 4.12 -6.08 6.15
C HIS A 202 2.99 -6.24 5.12
N LEU A 203 1.75 -6.29 5.58
CA LEU A 203 0.59 -6.44 4.73
C LEU A 203 -0.24 -5.16 4.69
N LYS A 204 -0.65 -4.73 3.49
CA LYS A 204 -1.68 -3.71 3.30
C LYS A 204 -3.02 -4.40 3.04
N VAL A 205 -3.93 -4.27 4.00
CA VAL A 205 -5.30 -4.78 3.91
C VAL A 205 -6.16 -3.66 3.34
N SER A 206 -6.38 -3.71 2.03
CA SER A 206 -7.15 -2.68 1.31
C SER A 206 -8.64 -3.00 1.25
N THR A 207 -9.43 -2.04 0.80
CA THR A 207 -10.87 -2.19 0.57
C THR A 207 -11.21 -3.43 -0.26
N HIS A 208 -10.48 -3.71 -1.34
CA HIS A 208 -10.69 -4.90 -2.17
C HIS A 208 -10.58 -6.21 -1.37
N VAL A 209 -9.63 -6.28 -0.44
CA VAL A 209 -9.43 -7.46 0.42
C VAL A 209 -10.57 -7.57 1.42
N LEU A 210 -10.97 -6.45 2.03
CA LEU A 210 -12.07 -6.42 2.99
C LEU A 210 -13.39 -6.82 2.36
N ASP A 211 -13.71 -6.29 1.19
CA ASP A 211 -14.91 -6.63 0.44
C ASP A 211 -14.92 -8.10 -0.01
N ALA A 212 -13.77 -8.63 -0.45
CA ALA A 212 -13.65 -10.03 -0.82
C ALA A 212 -13.87 -10.95 0.39
N ALA A 213 -13.29 -10.64 1.55
CA ALA A 213 -13.45 -11.38 2.79
C ALA A 213 -14.89 -11.31 3.33
N ALA A 214 -15.54 -10.15 3.24
CA ALA A 214 -16.93 -9.96 3.63
C ALA A 214 -17.88 -10.82 2.78
N ARG A 215 -17.67 -10.85 1.46
CA ARG A 215 -18.44 -11.71 0.55
C ARG A 215 -18.26 -13.21 0.84
N ALA A 216 -17.09 -13.62 1.33
CA ALA A 216 -16.76 -14.99 1.67
C ALA A 216 -17.25 -15.41 3.09
N GLY A 217 -17.66 -14.46 3.90
CA GLY A 217 -18.14 -14.70 5.26
C GLY A 217 -17.90 -13.56 6.23
N SER A 218 -16.67 -13.13 6.48
CA SER A 218 -16.40 -12.05 7.44
C SER A 218 -15.04 -11.39 7.24
N ALA A 219 -15.04 -10.09 6.97
CA ALA A 219 -13.83 -9.28 6.96
C ALA A 219 -13.14 -9.28 8.34
N GLN A 220 -13.88 -9.17 9.43
CA GLN A 220 -13.32 -9.19 10.79
C GLN A 220 -12.59 -10.51 11.08
N ARG A 221 -13.14 -11.66 10.72
CA ARG A 221 -12.48 -12.97 10.93
C ARG A 221 -11.22 -13.09 10.07
N PHE A 222 -11.24 -12.60 8.84
CA PHE A 222 -10.05 -12.60 7.99
C PHE A 222 -8.95 -11.70 8.56
N VAL A 223 -9.28 -10.48 8.98
CA VAL A 223 -8.35 -9.57 9.66
C VAL A 223 -7.77 -10.19 10.92
N ALA A 224 -8.63 -10.80 11.77
CA ALA A 224 -8.16 -11.51 12.97
C ALA A 224 -7.20 -12.66 12.64
N ALA A 225 -7.45 -13.41 11.56
CA ALA A 225 -6.55 -14.47 11.10
C ALA A 225 -5.21 -13.92 10.61
N LEU A 226 -5.20 -12.77 9.90
CA LEU A 226 -3.95 -12.10 9.50
C LEU A 226 -3.17 -11.63 10.71
N VAL A 227 -3.82 -10.90 11.65
CA VAL A 227 -3.17 -10.36 12.84
C VAL A 227 -2.65 -11.49 13.75
N GLY A 228 -3.42 -12.56 13.92
CA GLY A 228 -2.98 -13.73 14.68
C GLY A 228 -1.75 -14.44 14.11
N ARG A 229 -1.47 -14.29 12.80
CA ARG A 229 -0.31 -14.89 12.14
C ARG A 229 0.88 -13.96 12.00
N PHE A 230 0.62 -12.70 11.63
CA PHE A 230 1.67 -11.72 11.34
C PHE A 230 2.00 -10.81 12.53
N GLY A 231 1.08 -10.69 13.50
CA GLY A 231 1.14 -9.64 14.52
C GLY A 231 0.60 -8.31 14.00
N ALA A 232 0.05 -7.50 14.89
CA ALA A 232 -0.53 -6.20 14.54
C ALA A 232 0.51 -5.22 13.99
N GLU A 233 1.77 -5.38 14.36
CA GLU A 233 2.90 -4.56 13.90
C GLU A 233 3.29 -4.80 12.45
N ARG A 234 2.69 -5.78 11.78
CA ARG A 234 2.93 -6.10 10.36
C ARG A 234 1.69 -6.09 9.50
N VAL A 235 0.55 -5.68 10.05
CA VAL A 235 -0.72 -5.55 9.32
C VAL A 235 -1.16 -4.10 9.37
N MET A 236 -1.50 -3.51 8.23
CA MET A 236 -1.97 -2.13 8.16
C MET A 236 -3.14 -1.99 7.20
N TRP A 237 -4.09 -1.15 7.58
CA TRP A 237 -5.21 -0.76 6.74
C TRP A 237 -4.78 0.24 5.68
N GLY A 238 -5.45 0.22 4.50
CA GLY A 238 -5.35 1.24 3.45
C GLY A 238 -6.64 1.28 2.64
N SER A 239 -7.08 2.46 2.24
CA SER A 239 -8.35 2.63 1.53
C SER A 239 -8.31 2.19 0.07
N ASP A 240 -7.17 2.39 -0.59
CA ASP A 240 -7.02 2.36 -2.06
C ASP A 240 -7.86 3.44 -2.77
N PHE A 241 -8.23 4.51 -2.06
CA PHE A 241 -8.86 5.70 -2.61
C PHE A 241 -7.82 6.49 -3.44
N CYS A 242 -8.10 7.14 -4.52
CA CYS A 242 -9.35 7.28 -5.26
C CYS A 242 -9.50 6.24 -6.39
N GLN A 243 -8.61 5.25 -6.49
CA GLN A 243 -8.81 4.12 -7.40
C GLN A 243 -10.07 3.33 -7.01
N THR A 244 -10.24 3.05 -5.72
CA THR A 244 -11.52 2.58 -5.18
C THR A 244 -12.41 3.80 -4.95
N HIS A 245 -13.47 3.94 -5.75
CA HIS A 245 -14.38 5.09 -5.77
C HIS A 245 -15.87 4.70 -5.88
N ASP A 246 -16.19 3.45 -5.60
CA ASP A 246 -17.55 2.94 -5.59
C ASP A 246 -18.37 3.48 -4.40
N ARG A 247 -17.71 4.13 -3.44
CA ARG A 247 -18.27 4.76 -2.26
C ARG A 247 -17.39 5.94 -1.78
N PRO A 248 -17.96 6.88 -0.97
CA PRO A 248 -17.20 8.00 -0.40
C PRO A 248 -16.02 7.56 0.46
N TYR A 249 -14.95 8.36 0.53
CA TYR A 249 -13.77 8.08 1.35
C TYR A 249 -14.10 7.78 2.82
N ALA A 250 -15.04 8.53 3.42
CA ALA A 250 -15.45 8.30 4.80
C ALA A 250 -16.05 6.90 5.04
N GLU A 251 -16.73 6.33 4.03
CA GLU A 251 -17.26 4.96 4.09
C GLU A 251 -16.16 3.92 3.98
N LEU A 252 -15.10 4.18 3.19
CA LEU A 252 -13.91 3.31 3.13
C LEU A 252 -13.18 3.27 4.48
N VAL A 253 -13.07 4.43 5.15
CA VAL A 253 -12.50 4.54 6.50
C VAL A 253 -13.37 3.80 7.52
N ALA A 254 -14.69 3.94 7.44
CA ALA A 254 -15.64 3.25 8.32
C ALA A 254 -15.54 1.73 8.13
N LEU A 255 -15.49 1.25 6.88
CA LEU A 255 -15.29 -0.16 6.55
C LEU A 255 -13.97 -0.70 7.17
N GLY A 256 -12.90 0.07 7.06
CA GLY A 256 -11.64 -0.27 7.72
C GLY A 256 -11.80 -0.42 9.23
N ARG A 257 -12.37 0.59 9.89
CA ARG A 257 -12.61 0.52 11.35
C ARG A 257 -13.48 -0.67 11.76
N GLU A 258 -14.53 -0.94 11.01
CA GLU A 258 -15.40 -2.09 11.26
C GLU A 258 -14.68 -3.43 11.11
N ALA A 259 -13.89 -3.59 10.05
CA ALA A 259 -13.15 -4.82 9.79
C ALA A 259 -12.11 -5.15 10.87
N PHE A 260 -11.54 -4.13 11.52
CA PHE A 260 -10.58 -4.28 12.61
C PHE A 260 -11.22 -4.25 14.01
N ALA A 261 -12.53 -4.01 14.14
CA ALA A 261 -13.20 -3.82 15.43
C ALA A 261 -13.21 -5.07 16.33
N GLY A 262 -12.99 -6.27 15.77
CA GLY A 262 -12.89 -7.51 16.53
C GLY A 262 -11.55 -7.73 17.26
N LEU A 263 -10.56 -6.86 17.01
CA LEU A 263 -9.26 -6.91 17.65
C LEU A 263 -9.26 -6.16 19.00
N SER A 264 -8.24 -6.39 19.82
CA SER A 264 -8.02 -5.56 21.01
C SER A 264 -7.74 -4.09 20.62
N ALA A 265 -8.01 -3.16 21.54
CA ALA A 265 -7.77 -1.73 21.28
C ALA A 265 -6.30 -1.42 20.90
N ALA A 266 -5.35 -2.15 21.46
CA ALA A 266 -3.93 -2.00 21.11
C ALA A 266 -3.62 -2.47 19.69
N GLU A 267 -4.18 -3.60 19.28
CA GLU A 267 -4.02 -4.12 17.91
C GLU A 267 -4.72 -3.22 16.88
N GLN A 268 -5.94 -2.73 17.19
CA GLN A 268 -6.63 -1.75 16.33
C GLN A 268 -5.77 -0.50 16.13
N ALA A 269 -5.22 0.05 17.21
CA ALA A 269 -4.34 1.23 17.16
C ALA A 269 -3.12 1.00 16.27
N ARG A 270 -2.53 -0.20 16.35
CA ARG A 270 -1.40 -0.60 15.49
C ARG A 270 -1.83 -0.70 14.04
N CYS A 271 -2.84 -1.51 13.73
CA CYS A 271 -3.25 -1.80 12.36
C CYS A 271 -3.85 -0.60 11.64
N LEU A 272 -4.60 0.27 12.33
CA LEU A 272 -5.24 1.45 11.74
C LEU A 272 -4.31 2.66 11.62
N GLY A 273 -3.10 2.61 12.20
CA GLY A 273 -2.20 3.76 12.09
C GLY A 273 -0.76 3.48 12.51
N GLY A 274 -0.54 2.90 13.68
CA GLY A 274 0.79 2.77 14.27
C GLY A 274 1.79 2.02 13.40
N THR A 275 1.36 0.96 12.70
CA THR A 275 2.20 0.17 11.82
C THR A 275 2.62 0.95 10.57
N ALA A 276 1.69 1.66 9.94
CA ALA A 276 2.00 2.52 8.80
C ALA A 276 2.91 3.69 9.22
N ALA A 277 2.62 4.34 10.35
CA ALA A 277 3.45 5.43 10.88
C ALA A 277 4.89 4.98 11.21
N ALA A 278 5.07 3.76 11.71
CA ALA A 278 6.40 3.21 12.00
C ALA A 278 7.17 2.83 10.72
N LEU A 279 6.46 2.37 9.69
CA LEU A 279 7.08 1.99 8.42
C LEU A 279 7.47 3.22 7.59
N TRP A 280 6.65 4.28 7.62
CA TRP A 280 6.90 5.58 6.94
C TRP A 280 6.87 6.72 7.98
N PRO A 281 7.96 6.92 8.71
CA PRO A 281 8.06 7.95 9.74
C PRO A 281 8.06 9.39 9.15
#